data_7d19fd36d998a51ab046e9aad58e98e7
#
_entry.id   7d19fd36d998a51ab046e9aad58e98e7
#
_cell.length_a   1.000
_cell.length_b   1.000
_cell.length_c   1.000
_cell.angle_alpha   90.00
_cell.angle_beta   90.00
_cell.angle_gamma   90.00
#
_symmetry.space_group_name_H-M   'P 1'
#
loop_
_entity.id
_entity.type
_entity.pdbx_description
1 polymer ?
#
loop_
_entity_poly.entity_id
_entity_poly.type
_entity_poly.pdbx_seq_one_letter_code
_entity_poly.pdbx_strand_id
1 'polypeptide(L)'
;MLEKIKFEKFTAFEKLEVKFSPGINVFVGENGTGKTHILKAAYAACDIAKSKGGFAEKTNNVFYPSNKQIGRLVKRSSVSSNGSLEVVRKLDNGKKIALRLSLSNHTTKPEKAKISGSSKVWTESPMEAAYIPVKDMMANAPGFRSLYEEREIHFEEIYVDIIRKAFLPLLKGPTDRPRKRLLESLQDAMDGKVVAKNEEFFLRSKHGELEFTLLAEGFRKMGLLWILIQNGTLLNGSVLFWDEPETNLNPRLMKTVVGILIELQRLGVQIFLTTHDYVILKEFDLQAKKDDNILFHSLYRTQDTGEIEVASTDDYLKISPNAIDDTFGDLVTREIQKA
;
A
#
# COMPACT_ATOMS: atom_id res chain seq x y z
N MET A 1 -6.61 2.77 13.54
CA MET A 1 -6.23 3.56 12.36
C MET A 1 -4.86 4.20 12.55
N LEU A 2 -4.00 4.21 11.51
CA LEU A 2 -2.72 4.91 11.53
C LEU A 2 -2.96 6.43 11.56
N GLU A 3 -2.19 7.15 12.37
CA GLU A 3 -2.27 8.61 12.46
C GLU A 3 -1.04 9.31 11.88
N LYS A 4 0.14 8.68 12.02
CA LYS A 4 1.39 9.35 11.66
C LYS A 4 2.53 8.36 11.50
N ILE A 5 3.49 8.71 10.65
CA ILE A 5 4.79 8.06 10.53
C ILE A 5 5.91 9.09 10.58
N LYS A 6 7.03 8.73 11.22
CA LYS A 6 8.24 9.55 11.28
C LYS A 6 9.44 8.73 10.88
N PHE A 7 10.30 9.36 10.11
CA PHE A 7 11.60 8.83 9.70
C PHE A 7 12.71 9.79 10.13
N GLU A 8 13.80 9.24 10.65
CA GLU A 8 15.03 9.97 10.90
C GLU A 8 16.18 9.11 10.34
N LYS A 9 16.93 9.63 9.38
CA LYS A 9 18.02 8.93 8.68
C LYS A 9 17.65 7.49 8.27
N PHE A 10 16.46 7.36 7.67
CA PHE A 10 15.93 6.04 7.30
C PHE A 10 15.63 5.99 5.79
N THR A 11 16.19 5.02 5.09
CA THR A 11 16.11 4.83 3.64
C THR A 11 16.47 6.10 2.85
N ALA A 12 15.51 6.75 2.21
CA ALA A 12 15.69 7.96 1.43
C ALA A 12 15.63 9.25 2.28
N PHE A 13 15.12 9.18 3.50
CA PHE A 13 14.75 10.33 4.31
C PHE A 13 15.85 10.71 5.29
N GLU A 14 16.23 11.99 5.35
CA GLU A 14 17.00 12.55 6.47
C GLU A 14 16.10 12.74 7.67
N LYS A 15 14.99 13.45 7.46
CA LYS A 15 13.92 13.61 8.43
C LYS A 15 12.61 13.81 7.69
N LEU A 16 11.60 13.01 8.00
CA LEU A 16 10.28 13.16 7.42
C LEU A 16 9.22 12.81 8.47
N GLU A 17 8.19 13.63 8.57
CA GLU A 17 6.97 13.32 9.33
C GLU A 17 5.76 13.46 8.41
N VAL A 18 4.92 12.42 8.36
CA VAL A 18 3.68 12.43 7.57
C VAL A 18 2.52 12.15 8.51
N LYS A 19 1.52 13.02 8.51
CA LYS A 19 0.23 12.81 9.21
C LYS A 19 -0.77 12.24 8.22
N PHE A 20 -1.55 11.27 8.65
CA PHE A 20 -2.45 10.53 7.79
C PHE A 20 -3.91 10.91 8.00
N SER A 21 -4.67 10.89 6.91
CA SER A 21 -6.14 10.84 6.94
C SER A 21 -6.62 9.49 7.49
N PRO A 22 -7.73 9.45 8.25
CA PRO A 22 -8.36 8.19 8.61
C PRO A 22 -8.99 7.44 7.41
N GLY A 23 -9.14 8.12 6.28
CA GLY A 23 -9.67 7.58 5.04
C GLY A 23 -8.56 7.25 4.02
N ILE A 24 -8.50 7.98 2.92
CA ILE A 24 -7.57 7.76 1.80
C ILE A 24 -6.37 8.69 1.91
N ASN A 25 -5.18 8.14 1.73
CA ASN A 25 -3.91 8.85 1.68
C ASN A 25 -3.27 8.56 0.31
N VAL A 26 -3.19 9.57 -0.55
CA VAL A 26 -2.65 9.47 -1.90
C VAL A 26 -1.26 10.08 -1.94
N PHE A 27 -0.24 9.31 -2.26
CA PHE A 27 1.15 9.78 -2.34
C PHE A 27 1.54 10.02 -3.78
N VAL A 28 1.93 11.25 -4.09
CA VAL A 28 2.42 11.69 -5.39
C VAL A 28 3.85 12.20 -5.29
N GLY A 29 4.52 12.39 -6.41
CA GLY A 29 5.89 12.92 -6.47
C GLY A 29 6.75 12.12 -7.45
N GLU A 30 7.92 12.63 -7.75
CA GLU A 30 8.86 12.03 -8.69
C GLU A 30 9.37 10.66 -8.24
N ASN A 31 10.00 9.93 -9.17
CA ASN A 31 10.66 8.67 -8.86
C ASN A 31 11.81 8.88 -7.85
N GLY A 32 11.94 7.93 -6.91
CA GLY A 32 12.98 7.99 -5.90
C GLY A 32 12.72 8.95 -4.73
N THR A 33 11.51 9.54 -4.60
CA THR A 33 11.11 10.35 -3.44
C THR A 33 10.66 9.51 -2.24
N GLY A 34 10.63 8.19 -2.35
CA GLY A 34 10.38 7.30 -1.21
C GLY A 34 8.90 6.99 -0.92
N LYS A 35 7.97 7.23 -1.84
CA LYS A 35 6.54 6.89 -1.69
C LYS A 35 6.33 5.45 -1.24
N THR A 36 6.86 4.49 -2.00
CA THR A 36 6.83 3.05 -1.65
C THR A 36 7.46 2.74 -0.29
N HIS A 37 8.51 3.49 0.13
CA HIS A 37 9.13 3.28 1.45
C HIS A 37 8.18 3.66 2.59
N ILE A 38 7.35 4.69 2.43
CA ILE A 38 6.33 5.05 3.42
C ILE A 38 5.30 3.93 3.54
N LEU A 39 4.78 3.44 2.40
CA LEU A 39 3.81 2.34 2.39
C LEU A 39 4.37 1.08 3.05
N LYS A 40 5.59 0.66 2.67
CA LYS A 40 6.26 -0.52 3.22
C LYS A 40 6.48 -0.43 4.73
N ALA A 41 6.95 0.72 5.21
CA ALA A 41 7.19 0.95 6.64
C ALA A 41 5.88 0.93 7.45
N ALA A 42 4.84 1.57 6.94
CA ALA A 42 3.52 1.58 7.55
C ALA A 42 2.88 0.18 7.55
N TYR A 43 2.99 -0.56 6.42
CA TYR A 43 2.53 -1.94 6.32
C TYR A 43 3.22 -2.86 7.32
N ALA A 44 4.54 -2.80 7.42
CA ALA A 44 5.29 -3.63 8.38
C ALA A 44 4.80 -3.44 9.82
N ALA A 45 4.50 -2.20 10.21
CA ALA A 45 3.94 -1.91 11.51
C ALA A 45 2.51 -2.43 11.70
N CYS A 46 1.66 -2.37 10.65
CA CYS A 46 0.30 -2.89 10.71
C CYS A 46 0.27 -4.41 10.79
N ASP A 47 1.04 -5.10 9.95
CA ASP A 47 1.00 -6.55 9.83
C ASP A 47 1.36 -7.27 11.12
N ILE A 48 2.37 -6.78 11.86
CA ILE A 48 2.76 -7.38 13.15
C ILE A 48 1.67 -7.30 14.23
N ALA A 49 0.71 -6.43 14.10
CA ALA A 49 -0.42 -6.37 15.03
C ALA A 49 -1.29 -7.63 14.95
N LYS A 50 -1.27 -8.36 13.84
CA LYS A 50 -1.97 -9.64 13.63
C LYS A 50 -1.03 -10.83 13.59
N SER A 51 0.08 -10.74 12.86
CA SER A 51 1.07 -11.82 12.72
C SER A 51 1.84 -12.10 14.01
N LYS A 52 1.85 -11.14 14.95
CA LYS A 52 2.59 -11.19 16.23
C LYS A 52 4.10 -11.36 16.06
N GLY A 53 4.63 -11.07 14.88
CA GLY A 53 6.07 -11.07 14.58
C GLY A 53 6.82 -9.87 15.16
N GLY A 54 8.13 -9.89 15.04
CA GLY A 54 8.99 -8.78 15.44
C GLY A 54 8.94 -7.62 14.46
N PHE A 55 8.82 -6.37 14.94
CA PHE A 55 8.76 -5.20 14.04
C PHE A 55 10.03 -5.02 13.22
N ALA A 56 11.21 -5.23 13.81
CA ALA A 56 12.48 -5.16 13.11
C ALA A 56 12.58 -6.24 12.03
N GLU A 57 12.20 -7.47 12.34
CA GLU A 57 12.20 -8.60 11.42
C GLU A 57 11.24 -8.35 10.25
N LYS A 58 9.99 -7.98 10.53
CA LYS A 58 9.01 -7.66 9.48
C LYS A 58 9.49 -6.52 8.59
N THR A 59 10.03 -5.44 9.18
CA THR A 59 10.60 -4.33 8.41
C THR A 59 11.74 -4.82 7.52
N ASN A 60 12.63 -5.65 8.04
CA ASN A 60 13.75 -6.20 7.27
C ASN A 60 13.28 -7.06 6.08
N ASN A 61 12.27 -7.89 6.28
CA ASN A 61 11.73 -8.79 5.27
C ASN A 61 10.92 -8.04 4.19
N VAL A 62 10.19 -7.00 4.57
CA VAL A 62 9.41 -6.16 3.65
C VAL A 62 10.29 -5.29 2.77
N PHE A 63 11.39 -4.74 3.31
CA PHE A 63 12.35 -3.95 2.54
C PHE A 63 13.40 -4.80 1.84
N TYR A 64 13.68 -5.95 2.37
CA TYR A 64 14.61 -6.95 1.87
C TYR A 64 15.99 -6.40 1.45
N PRO A 65 16.71 -5.72 2.37
CA PRO A 65 18.00 -5.14 2.04
C PRO A 65 19.04 -6.24 1.72
N SER A 66 20.05 -5.90 0.92
CA SER A 66 21.12 -6.83 0.52
C SER A 66 21.68 -7.58 1.72
N ASN A 67 21.83 -8.90 1.59
CA ASN A 67 22.24 -9.83 2.65
C ASN A 67 21.36 -9.79 3.93
N LYS A 68 20.12 -9.35 3.80
CA LYS A 68 19.18 -9.17 4.93
C LYS A 68 19.76 -8.33 6.08
N GLN A 69 20.71 -7.43 5.79
CA GLN A 69 21.34 -6.56 6.78
C GLN A 69 20.47 -5.33 7.05
N ILE A 70 19.75 -5.32 8.15
CA ILE A 70 18.78 -4.27 8.49
C ILE A 70 19.43 -2.86 8.59
N GLY A 71 20.71 -2.76 8.97
CA GLY A 71 21.45 -1.51 9.03
C GLY A 71 21.56 -0.79 7.68
N ARG A 72 21.38 -1.50 6.56
CA ARG A 72 21.31 -0.91 5.21
C ARG A 72 20.06 -0.05 5.00
N LEU A 73 19.07 -0.12 5.89
CA LEU A 73 17.90 0.76 5.91
C LEU A 73 18.21 2.13 6.53
N VAL A 74 19.35 2.30 7.20
CA VAL A 74 19.82 3.64 7.58
C VAL A 74 20.26 4.40 6.32
N LYS A 75 19.90 5.69 6.22
CA LYS A 75 20.29 6.54 5.09
C LYS A 75 21.80 6.47 4.88
N ARG A 76 22.22 6.36 3.63
CA ARG A 76 23.64 6.20 3.28
C ARG A 76 24.49 7.33 3.84
N SER A 77 25.55 6.96 4.52
CA SER A 77 26.53 7.88 5.11
C SER A 77 27.90 7.24 5.10
N SER A 78 28.96 8.03 4.96
CA SER A 78 30.36 7.61 5.07
C SER A 78 30.80 7.41 6.52
N VAL A 79 30.00 7.89 7.47
CA VAL A 79 30.28 7.77 8.91
C VAL A 79 29.24 6.90 9.61
N SER A 80 29.57 6.46 10.84
CA SER A 80 28.59 5.78 11.68
C SER A 80 27.39 6.68 11.95
N SER A 81 26.21 6.16 11.67
CA SER A 81 24.97 6.91 11.86
C SER A 81 23.85 6.00 12.36
N ASN A 82 22.91 6.62 13.07
CA ASN A 82 21.71 5.95 13.58
C ASN A 82 20.48 6.46 12.82
N GLY A 83 19.58 5.53 12.52
CA GLY A 83 18.30 5.85 11.92
C GLY A 83 17.15 5.37 12.79
N SER A 84 15.96 5.95 12.59
CA SER A 84 14.76 5.49 13.26
C SER A 84 13.51 5.61 12.38
N LEU A 85 12.57 4.72 12.67
CA LEU A 85 11.22 4.68 12.11
C LEU A 85 10.24 4.63 13.27
N GLU A 86 9.30 5.57 13.34
CA GLU A 86 8.22 5.59 14.32
C GLU A 86 6.87 5.61 13.62
N VAL A 87 5.97 4.72 14.03
CA VAL A 87 4.58 4.68 13.55
C VAL A 87 3.65 4.91 14.74
N VAL A 88 2.67 5.79 14.57
CA VAL A 88 1.66 6.12 15.57
C VAL A 88 0.29 5.72 15.05
N ARG A 89 -0.49 5.03 15.88
CA ARG A 89 -1.89 4.72 15.59
C ARG A 89 -2.81 5.08 16.75
N LYS A 90 -4.06 5.34 16.42
CA LYS A 90 -5.16 5.54 17.35
C LYS A 90 -5.96 4.25 17.47
N LEU A 91 -6.19 3.79 18.68
CA LEU A 91 -7.05 2.65 19.01
C LEU A 91 -8.52 3.10 19.04
N ASP A 92 -9.45 2.13 19.03
CA ASP A 92 -10.90 2.40 19.03
C ASP A 92 -11.36 3.15 20.28
N ASN A 93 -10.66 2.96 21.40
CA ASN A 93 -10.89 3.71 22.64
C ASN A 93 -10.30 5.15 22.64
N GLY A 94 -9.79 5.61 21.49
CA GLY A 94 -9.21 6.94 21.33
C GLY A 94 -7.75 7.07 21.79
N LYS A 95 -7.18 6.08 22.45
CA LYS A 95 -5.78 6.10 22.92
C LYS A 95 -4.81 6.03 21.74
N LYS A 96 -3.80 6.90 21.77
CA LYS A 96 -2.69 6.87 20.80
C LYS A 96 -1.55 6.01 21.35
N ILE A 97 -1.03 5.15 20.51
CA ILE A 97 0.13 4.30 20.80
C ILE A 97 1.16 4.45 19.69
N ALA A 98 2.42 4.33 20.06
CA ALA A 98 3.54 4.45 19.14
C ALA A 98 4.41 3.19 19.17
N LEU A 99 4.98 2.85 18.01
CA LEU A 99 5.95 1.80 17.83
C LEU A 99 7.18 2.39 17.12
N ARG A 100 8.35 2.27 17.73
CA ARG A 100 9.60 2.83 17.19
C ARG A 100 10.66 1.76 17.03
N LEU A 101 11.26 1.71 15.84
CA LEU A 101 12.45 0.96 15.49
C LEU A 101 13.62 1.94 15.44
N SER A 102 14.74 1.60 16.12
CA SER A 102 16.00 2.35 16.08
C SER A 102 17.14 1.41 15.81
N LEU A 103 18.06 1.78 14.90
CA LEU A 103 19.17 0.95 14.46
C LEU A 103 20.33 1.83 13.98
N SER A 104 21.54 1.26 13.93
CA SER A 104 22.70 1.89 13.30
C SER A 104 22.96 1.29 11.92
N ASN A 105 23.71 2.00 11.08
CA ASN A 105 24.15 1.49 9.78
C ASN A 105 25.07 0.26 9.88
N HIS A 106 25.56 -0.08 11.09
CA HIS A 106 26.33 -1.30 11.40
C HIS A 106 25.46 -2.45 11.93
N THR A 107 24.16 -2.25 12.13
CA THR A 107 23.28 -3.32 12.63
C THR A 107 23.12 -4.40 11.57
N THR A 108 23.64 -5.59 11.84
CA THR A 108 23.64 -6.70 10.86
C THR A 108 22.36 -7.50 10.86
N LYS A 109 21.75 -7.72 12.03
CA LYS A 109 20.57 -8.58 12.22
C LYS A 109 19.40 -7.82 12.85
N PRO A 110 18.15 -8.14 12.51
CA PRO A 110 16.97 -7.50 13.09
C PRO A 110 16.90 -7.56 14.62
N GLU A 111 17.35 -8.66 15.25
CA GLU A 111 17.29 -8.86 16.70
C GLU A 111 18.19 -7.89 17.46
N LYS A 112 19.17 -7.29 16.79
CA LYS A 112 20.06 -6.27 17.35
C LYS A 112 19.49 -4.84 17.25
N ALA A 113 18.40 -4.66 16.53
CA ALA A 113 17.73 -3.37 16.46
C ALA A 113 16.90 -3.13 17.73
N LYS A 114 16.82 -1.87 18.17
CA LYS A 114 16.06 -1.50 19.36
C LYS A 114 14.60 -1.19 18.99
N ILE A 115 13.68 -1.92 19.60
CA ILE A 115 12.24 -1.61 19.55
C ILE A 115 11.85 -0.91 20.85
N SER A 116 11.09 0.18 20.74
CA SER A 116 10.57 0.95 21.87
C SER A 116 9.14 1.43 21.63
N GLY A 117 8.50 1.98 22.64
CA GLY A 117 7.11 2.41 22.60
C GLY A 117 6.16 1.34 23.14
N SER A 118 4.94 1.30 22.62
CA SER A 118 3.84 0.47 23.14
C SER A 118 3.78 -0.91 22.45
N SER A 119 4.90 -1.61 22.25
CA SER A 119 4.98 -2.84 21.46
C SER A 119 4.00 -3.92 21.93
N LYS A 120 3.86 -4.15 23.25
CA LYS A 120 2.90 -5.11 23.79
C LYS A 120 1.46 -4.75 23.43
N VAL A 121 1.04 -3.51 23.71
CA VAL A 121 -0.31 -3.04 23.37
C VAL A 121 -0.56 -3.08 21.86
N TRP A 122 0.49 -2.82 21.07
CA TRP A 122 0.43 -2.88 19.61
C TRP A 122 0.04 -4.27 19.10
N THR A 123 0.68 -5.32 19.60
CA THR A 123 0.41 -6.71 19.20
C THR A 123 -0.86 -7.30 19.85
N GLU A 124 -1.28 -6.76 21.01
CA GLU A 124 -2.53 -7.14 21.68
C GLU A 124 -3.78 -6.48 21.06
N SER A 125 -3.60 -5.47 20.20
CA SER A 125 -4.70 -4.78 19.52
C SER A 125 -4.65 -5.12 18.01
N PRO A 126 -5.27 -6.23 17.56
CA PRO A 126 -5.14 -6.72 16.19
C PRO A 126 -5.64 -5.69 15.17
N MET A 127 -4.98 -5.65 14.01
CA MET A 127 -5.34 -4.83 12.86
C MET A 127 -5.10 -5.65 11.61
N GLU A 128 -6.09 -5.75 10.75
CA GLU A 128 -5.91 -6.38 9.43
C GLU A 128 -5.28 -5.39 8.47
N ALA A 129 -4.30 -5.82 7.71
CA ALA A 129 -3.68 -5.00 6.68
C ALA A 129 -3.38 -5.84 5.43
N ALA A 130 -3.53 -5.26 4.25
CA ALA A 130 -3.15 -5.88 3.00
C ALA A 130 -2.22 -4.94 2.21
N TYR A 131 -1.18 -5.47 1.59
CA TYR A 131 -0.30 -4.74 0.69
C TYR A 131 -0.42 -5.32 -0.71
N ILE A 132 -0.90 -4.52 -1.67
CA ILE A 132 -0.93 -4.88 -3.09
C ILE A 132 0.30 -4.24 -3.75
N PRO A 133 1.31 -5.03 -4.13
CA PRO A 133 2.52 -4.53 -4.74
C PRO A 133 2.30 -4.13 -6.21
N VAL A 134 3.24 -3.34 -6.77
CA VAL A 134 3.21 -2.95 -8.19
C VAL A 134 3.13 -4.16 -9.10
N LYS A 135 3.97 -5.18 -8.86
CA LYS A 135 3.97 -6.42 -9.66
C LYS A 135 2.92 -7.39 -9.13
N ASP A 136 2.04 -7.84 -10.00
CA ASP A 136 1.10 -8.91 -9.69
C ASP A 136 1.83 -10.25 -9.53
N MET A 137 1.46 -11.00 -8.48
CA MET A 137 1.97 -12.35 -8.23
C MET A 137 0.87 -13.41 -8.21
N MET A 138 -0.39 -13.04 -8.49
CA MET A 138 -1.52 -13.97 -8.44
C MET A 138 -1.42 -15.07 -9.50
N ALA A 139 -0.89 -14.72 -10.68
CA ALA A 139 -0.64 -15.71 -11.75
C ALA A 139 0.50 -16.69 -11.40
N ASN A 140 1.40 -16.31 -10.48
CA ASN A 140 2.54 -17.12 -10.07
C ASN A 140 2.34 -17.71 -8.66
N ALA A 141 1.10 -17.70 -8.13
CA ALA A 141 0.80 -18.19 -6.79
C ALA A 141 1.08 -19.70 -6.59
N PRO A 142 0.85 -20.59 -7.60
CA PRO A 142 1.12 -22.01 -7.44
C PRO A 142 2.57 -22.29 -7.02
N GLY A 143 2.74 -22.97 -5.90
CA GLY A 143 4.04 -23.35 -5.34
C GLY A 143 4.90 -22.17 -4.82
N PHE A 144 4.54 -20.90 -5.06
CA PHE A 144 5.34 -19.75 -4.62
C PHE A 144 5.48 -19.69 -3.10
N ARG A 145 4.37 -19.93 -2.36
CA ARG A 145 4.39 -19.92 -0.90
C ARG A 145 5.31 -21.00 -0.35
N SER A 146 5.18 -22.23 -0.82
CA SER A 146 6.03 -23.37 -0.40
C SER A 146 7.50 -23.09 -0.74
N LEU A 147 7.77 -22.57 -1.94
CA LEU A 147 9.12 -22.23 -2.38
C LEU A 147 9.73 -21.10 -1.52
N TYR A 148 8.94 -20.09 -1.16
CA TYR A 148 9.38 -18.98 -0.29
C TYR A 148 9.72 -19.47 1.13
N GLU A 149 8.88 -20.36 1.69
CA GLU A 149 9.04 -20.89 3.04
C GLU A 149 10.21 -21.88 3.15
N GLU A 150 10.41 -22.73 2.13
CA GLU A 150 11.36 -23.84 2.18
C GLU A 150 12.74 -23.52 1.54
N ARG A 151 12.84 -22.53 0.65
CA ARG A 151 14.03 -22.33 -0.22
C ARG A 151 14.68 -20.94 -0.11
N GLU A 152 14.25 -20.08 0.80
CA GLU A 152 14.81 -18.72 0.95
C GLU A 152 14.99 -17.97 -0.38
N ILE A 153 13.98 -17.98 -1.23
CA ILE A 153 14.05 -17.25 -2.50
C ILE A 153 14.14 -15.74 -2.30
N HIS A 154 14.81 -15.05 -3.25
CA HIS A 154 15.07 -13.62 -3.17
C HIS A 154 13.83 -12.79 -3.57
N PHE A 155 12.83 -12.74 -2.68
CA PHE A 155 11.63 -11.92 -2.81
C PHE A 155 11.30 -11.22 -1.50
N GLU A 156 10.74 -10.02 -1.60
CA GLU A 156 10.20 -9.28 -0.46
C GLU A 156 8.98 -10.01 0.12
N GLU A 157 8.84 -9.98 1.44
CA GLU A 157 7.75 -10.71 2.14
C GLU A 157 6.34 -10.24 1.73
N ILE A 158 6.19 -9.00 1.24
CA ILE A 158 4.90 -8.47 0.75
C ILE A 158 4.25 -9.37 -0.31
N TYR A 159 5.04 -10.04 -1.15
CA TYR A 159 4.53 -10.92 -2.20
C TYR A 159 3.92 -12.20 -1.66
N VAL A 160 4.56 -12.83 -0.67
CA VAL A 160 4.00 -14.04 -0.04
C VAL A 160 2.84 -13.68 0.87
N ASP A 161 2.89 -12.54 1.55
CA ASP A 161 1.80 -12.07 2.40
C ASP A 161 0.51 -11.87 1.63
N ILE A 162 0.57 -11.22 0.47
CA ILE A 162 -0.65 -10.99 -0.32
C ILE A 162 -1.22 -12.28 -0.90
N ILE A 163 -0.36 -13.23 -1.30
CA ILE A 163 -0.79 -14.56 -1.73
C ILE A 163 -1.47 -15.32 -0.58
N ARG A 164 -0.86 -15.32 0.63
CA ARG A 164 -1.47 -15.93 1.82
C ARG A 164 -2.84 -15.34 2.11
N LYS A 165 -2.98 -14.01 2.03
CA LYS A 165 -4.27 -13.33 2.23
C LYS A 165 -5.28 -13.68 1.15
N ALA A 166 -4.87 -13.82 -0.10
CA ALA A 166 -5.76 -14.22 -1.19
C ALA A 166 -6.30 -15.64 -1.05
N PHE A 167 -5.58 -16.55 -0.39
CA PHE A 167 -6.04 -17.91 -0.10
C PHE A 167 -6.83 -18.06 1.20
N LEU A 168 -7.08 -16.97 1.93
CA LEU A 168 -7.96 -17.05 3.10
C LEU A 168 -9.37 -17.50 2.67
N PRO A 169 -10.03 -18.35 3.49
CA PRO A 169 -11.39 -18.79 3.22
C PRO A 169 -12.35 -17.60 3.06
N LEU A 170 -13.25 -17.70 2.10
CA LEU A 170 -14.30 -16.70 1.92
C LEU A 170 -15.20 -16.65 3.15
N LEU A 171 -15.66 -15.45 3.51
CA LEU A 171 -16.61 -15.30 4.62
C LEU A 171 -17.92 -16.01 4.30
N LYS A 172 -18.42 -16.75 5.30
CA LYS A 172 -19.71 -17.44 5.25
C LYS A 172 -20.80 -16.51 5.77
N GLY A 173 -22.00 -16.64 5.22
CA GLY A 173 -23.17 -15.89 5.65
C GLY A 173 -23.58 -14.77 4.69
N PRO A 174 -24.64 -14.02 5.02
CA PRO A 174 -25.14 -12.95 4.16
C PRO A 174 -24.14 -11.79 4.07
N THR A 175 -23.93 -11.30 2.87
CA THR A 175 -23.13 -10.11 2.62
C THR A 175 -24.03 -8.88 2.80
N ASP A 176 -23.54 -7.88 3.59
CA ASP A 176 -24.24 -6.61 3.72
C ASP A 176 -24.38 -5.88 2.38
N ARG A 177 -25.36 -4.99 2.28
CA ARG A 177 -25.69 -4.32 1.01
C ARG A 177 -24.53 -3.49 0.43
N PRO A 178 -23.79 -2.68 1.20
CA PRO A 178 -22.68 -1.91 0.66
C PRO A 178 -21.57 -2.82 0.10
N ARG A 179 -21.13 -3.84 0.85
CA ARG A 179 -20.11 -4.79 0.40
C ARG A 179 -20.56 -5.57 -0.84
N LYS A 180 -21.84 -5.94 -0.91
CA LYS A 180 -22.40 -6.62 -2.08
C LYS A 180 -22.29 -5.76 -3.33
N ARG A 181 -22.61 -4.45 -3.25
CA ARG A 181 -22.47 -3.52 -4.37
C ARG A 181 -21.02 -3.41 -4.87
N LEU A 182 -20.03 -3.36 -3.94
CA LEU A 182 -18.60 -3.34 -4.31
C LEU A 182 -18.22 -4.60 -5.08
N LEU A 183 -18.63 -5.76 -4.58
CA LEU A 183 -18.34 -7.04 -5.22
C LEU A 183 -19.00 -7.14 -6.60
N GLU A 184 -20.25 -6.68 -6.75
CA GLU A 184 -20.97 -6.61 -8.03
C GLU A 184 -20.26 -5.67 -9.00
N SER A 185 -19.85 -4.47 -8.58
CA SER A 185 -19.11 -3.54 -9.44
C SER A 185 -17.80 -4.11 -9.96
N LEU A 186 -17.04 -4.85 -9.12
CA LEU A 186 -15.83 -5.55 -9.53
C LEU A 186 -16.13 -6.70 -10.50
N GLN A 187 -17.20 -7.47 -10.25
CA GLN A 187 -17.63 -8.56 -11.13
C GLN A 187 -18.03 -8.06 -12.52
N ASP A 188 -18.79 -6.96 -12.55
CA ASP A 188 -19.23 -6.34 -13.82
C ASP A 188 -18.01 -5.83 -14.62
N ALA A 189 -17.05 -5.20 -13.95
CA ALA A 189 -15.84 -4.70 -14.59
C ALA A 189 -14.94 -5.81 -15.14
N MET A 190 -14.96 -7.00 -14.54
CA MET A 190 -14.17 -8.18 -14.98
C MET A 190 -14.97 -9.16 -15.86
N ASP A 191 -16.29 -8.96 -16.02
CA ASP A 191 -17.23 -9.95 -16.60
C ASP A 191 -17.13 -11.33 -15.92
N GLY A 192 -16.92 -11.38 -14.59
CA GLY A 192 -16.78 -12.67 -13.91
C GLY A 192 -16.45 -12.59 -12.41
N LYS A 193 -16.33 -13.77 -11.81
CA LYS A 193 -15.98 -13.97 -10.40
C LYS A 193 -14.68 -14.71 -10.26
N VAL A 194 -13.90 -14.39 -9.24
CA VAL A 194 -12.68 -15.12 -8.95
C VAL A 194 -12.98 -16.40 -8.19
N VAL A 195 -12.30 -17.47 -8.59
CA VAL A 195 -12.36 -18.79 -7.93
C VAL A 195 -10.94 -19.27 -7.69
N ALA A 196 -10.66 -19.76 -6.48
CA ALA A 196 -9.39 -20.41 -6.16
C ALA A 196 -9.58 -21.93 -6.13
N LYS A 197 -8.71 -22.68 -6.83
CA LYS A 197 -8.68 -24.14 -6.89
C LYS A 197 -7.23 -24.62 -7.01
N ASN A 198 -6.85 -25.63 -6.23
CA ASN A 198 -5.53 -26.28 -6.34
C ASN A 198 -4.36 -25.27 -6.34
N GLU A 199 -4.39 -24.28 -5.45
CA GLU A 199 -3.42 -23.16 -5.36
C GLU A 199 -3.37 -22.25 -6.60
N GLU A 200 -4.36 -22.32 -7.50
CA GLU A 200 -4.48 -21.45 -8.67
C GLU A 200 -5.73 -20.57 -8.58
N PHE A 201 -5.67 -19.44 -9.29
CA PHE A 201 -6.79 -18.51 -9.41
C PHE A 201 -7.35 -18.52 -10.83
N PHE A 202 -8.68 -18.48 -10.91
CA PHE A 202 -9.45 -18.49 -12.15
C PHE A 202 -10.47 -17.36 -12.15
N LEU A 203 -10.72 -16.76 -13.31
CA LEU A 203 -11.88 -15.93 -13.55
C LEU A 203 -12.98 -16.78 -14.18
N ARG A 204 -14.08 -16.98 -13.42
CA ARG A 204 -15.27 -17.67 -13.90
C ARG A 204 -16.26 -16.67 -14.49
N SER A 205 -16.48 -16.74 -15.79
CA SER A 205 -17.47 -15.97 -16.54
C SER A 205 -18.57 -16.87 -17.13
N LYS A 206 -19.49 -16.28 -17.86
CA LYS A 206 -20.48 -17.02 -18.67
C LYS A 206 -19.86 -17.87 -19.78
N HIS A 207 -18.62 -17.59 -20.16
CA HIS A 207 -17.88 -18.30 -21.21
C HIS A 207 -17.01 -19.43 -20.68
N GLY A 208 -16.96 -19.65 -19.38
CA GLY A 208 -16.15 -20.66 -18.72
C GLY A 208 -15.19 -20.09 -17.70
N GLU A 209 -14.16 -20.87 -17.35
CA GLU A 209 -13.11 -20.49 -16.43
C GLU A 209 -11.82 -20.21 -17.21
N LEU A 210 -11.18 -19.08 -16.92
CA LEU A 210 -9.91 -18.68 -17.48
C LEU A 210 -8.89 -18.55 -16.36
N GLU A 211 -7.74 -19.18 -16.51
CA GLU A 211 -6.63 -19.15 -15.58
C GLU A 211 -6.05 -17.72 -15.48
N PHE A 212 -5.61 -17.33 -14.28
CA PHE A 212 -4.99 -16.00 -14.10
C PHE A 212 -3.72 -15.82 -14.93
N THR A 213 -3.03 -16.88 -15.29
CA THR A 213 -1.87 -16.85 -16.21
C THR A 213 -2.23 -16.33 -17.60
N LEU A 214 -3.48 -16.55 -18.06
CA LEU A 214 -4.00 -16.10 -19.34
C LEU A 214 -4.77 -14.78 -19.25
N LEU A 215 -4.98 -14.27 -18.05
CA LEU A 215 -5.75 -13.06 -17.79
C LEU A 215 -4.85 -11.82 -17.85
N ALA A 216 -5.35 -10.72 -18.40
CA ALA A 216 -4.65 -9.43 -18.33
C ALA A 216 -4.40 -9.00 -16.88
N GLU A 217 -3.21 -8.41 -16.61
CA GLU A 217 -2.78 -8.06 -15.23
C GLU A 217 -3.76 -7.12 -14.51
N GLY A 218 -4.33 -6.15 -15.22
CA GLY A 218 -5.33 -5.26 -14.64
C GLY A 218 -6.55 -6.01 -14.08
N PHE A 219 -7.02 -7.05 -14.77
CA PHE A 219 -8.10 -7.89 -14.27
C PHE A 219 -7.66 -8.76 -13.08
N ARG A 220 -6.42 -9.23 -13.04
CA ARG A 220 -5.87 -9.96 -11.88
C ARG A 220 -5.82 -9.06 -10.64
N LYS A 221 -5.41 -7.79 -10.78
CA LYS A 221 -5.43 -6.80 -9.68
C LYS A 221 -6.86 -6.55 -9.16
N MET A 222 -7.82 -6.40 -10.06
CA MET A 222 -9.23 -6.26 -9.68
C MET A 222 -9.77 -7.54 -9.02
N GLY A 223 -9.38 -8.70 -9.53
CA GLY A 223 -9.69 -10.01 -8.95
C GLY A 223 -9.13 -10.17 -7.55
N LEU A 224 -7.89 -9.73 -7.32
CA LEU A 224 -7.30 -9.70 -5.99
C LEU A 224 -8.09 -8.81 -5.04
N LEU A 225 -8.46 -7.60 -5.45
CA LEU A 225 -9.28 -6.70 -4.64
C LEU A 225 -10.63 -7.34 -4.30
N TRP A 226 -11.28 -7.99 -5.28
CA TRP A 226 -12.52 -8.74 -5.07
C TRP A 226 -12.35 -9.85 -4.00
N ILE A 227 -11.26 -10.64 -4.08
CA ILE A 227 -10.95 -11.69 -3.09
C ILE A 227 -10.79 -11.10 -1.69
N LEU A 228 -10.00 -10.03 -1.54
CA LEU A 228 -9.72 -9.40 -0.25
C LEU A 228 -10.99 -8.82 0.40
N ILE A 229 -11.94 -8.33 -0.40
CA ILE A 229 -13.24 -7.92 0.09
C ILE A 229 -14.10 -9.13 0.45
N GLN A 230 -14.11 -10.17 -0.39
CA GLN A 230 -14.96 -11.34 -0.21
C GLN A 230 -14.52 -12.23 0.98
N ASN A 231 -13.23 -12.34 1.25
CA ASN A 231 -12.72 -13.10 2.40
C ASN A 231 -12.64 -12.31 3.70
N GLY A 232 -12.99 -11.01 3.67
CA GLY A 232 -13.04 -10.15 4.85
C GLY A 232 -11.71 -9.54 5.27
N THR A 233 -10.67 -9.62 4.46
CA THR A 233 -9.41 -8.91 4.71
C THR A 233 -9.62 -7.40 4.68
N LEU A 234 -10.47 -6.91 3.78
CA LEU A 234 -10.83 -5.49 3.67
C LEU A 234 -12.23 -5.25 4.25
N LEU A 235 -12.29 -5.05 5.56
CA LEU A 235 -13.48 -4.69 6.34
C LEU A 235 -13.20 -3.45 7.19
N ASN A 236 -14.23 -2.94 7.87
CA ASN A 236 -14.10 -1.84 8.81
C ASN A 236 -12.92 -2.05 9.78
N GLY A 237 -12.07 -1.04 9.90
CA GLY A 237 -10.87 -1.08 10.77
C GLY A 237 -9.64 -1.70 10.12
N SER A 238 -9.73 -2.23 8.90
CA SER A 238 -8.57 -2.72 8.14
C SER A 238 -7.83 -1.60 7.42
N VAL A 239 -6.61 -1.93 6.94
CA VAL A 239 -5.75 -1.00 6.20
C VAL A 239 -5.35 -1.62 4.87
N LEU A 240 -5.57 -0.88 3.77
CA LEU A 240 -5.10 -1.24 2.44
C LEU A 240 -3.91 -0.37 2.05
N PHE A 241 -2.82 -0.99 1.66
CA PHE A 241 -1.69 -0.37 0.97
C PHE A 241 -1.69 -0.84 -0.47
N TRP A 242 -1.72 0.09 -1.43
CA TRP A 242 -1.69 -0.23 -2.84
C TRP A 242 -0.64 0.62 -3.57
N ASP A 243 0.39 -0.03 -4.04
CA ASP A 243 1.51 0.63 -4.72
C ASP A 243 1.20 0.66 -6.23
N GLU A 244 1.07 1.85 -6.80
CA GLU A 244 0.80 2.12 -8.22
C GLU A 244 -0.36 1.28 -8.79
N PRO A 245 -1.61 1.50 -8.37
CA PRO A 245 -2.77 0.77 -8.87
C PRO A 245 -2.95 0.85 -10.39
N GLU A 246 -2.51 1.95 -11.01
CA GLU A 246 -2.57 2.21 -12.44
C GLU A 246 -1.72 1.27 -13.29
N THR A 247 -0.64 0.73 -12.74
CA THR A 247 0.32 -0.07 -13.50
C THR A 247 -0.38 -1.27 -14.17
N ASN A 248 -0.28 -1.34 -15.51
CA ASN A 248 -0.95 -2.36 -16.34
C ASN A 248 -2.48 -2.37 -16.27
N LEU A 249 -3.09 -1.29 -15.76
CA LEU A 249 -4.53 -1.10 -15.76
C LEU A 249 -4.97 -0.22 -16.94
N ASN A 250 -6.00 -0.65 -17.67
CA ASN A 250 -6.57 0.19 -18.73
C ASN A 250 -7.16 1.48 -18.11
N PRO A 251 -6.89 2.68 -18.66
CA PRO A 251 -7.41 3.94 -18.12
C PRO A 251 -8.93 3.98 -17.89
N ARG A 252 -9.72 3.27 -18.71
CA ARG A 252 -11.17 3.17 -18.52
C ARG A 252 -11.58 2.51 -17.20
N LEU A 253 -10.73 1.63 -16.65
CA LEU A 253 -10.98 0.95 -15.38
C LEU A 253 -10.58 1.78 -14.16
N MET A 254 -9.78 2.83 -14.32
CA MET A 254 -9.32 3.69 -13.23
C MET A 254 -10.50 4.36 -12.51
N LYS A 255 -11.51 4.81 -13.26
CA LYS A 255 -12.77 5.31 -12.70
C LYS A 255 -13.42 4.31 -11.74
N THR A 256 -13.52 3.06 -12.15
CA THR A 256 -14.11 1.99 -11.33
C THR A 256 -13.26 1.71 -10.09
N VAL A 257 -11.94 1.63 -10.25
CA VAL A 257 -11.02 1.37 -9.13
C VAL A 257 -11.09 2.49 -8.10
N VAL A 258 -11.02 3.76 -8.52
CA VAL A 258 -11.14 4.92 -7.61
C VAL A 258 -12.49 4.92 -6.90
N GLY A 259 -13.59 4.66 -7.62
CA GLY A 259 -14.92 4.54 -7.01
C GLY A 259 -14.99 3.46 -5.93
N ILE A 260 -14.35 2.31 -6.16
CA ILE A 260 -14.29 1.22 -5.18
C ILE A 260 -13.44 1.63 -3.95
N LEU A 261 -12.31 2.31 -4.15
CA LEU A 261 -11.48 2.80 -3.04
C LEU A 261 -12.24 3.80 -2.17
N ILE A 262 -12.99 4.73 -2.79
CA ILE A 262 -13.84 5.68 -2.06
C ILE A 262 -14.93 4.95 -1.27
N GLU A 263 -15.59 3.96 -1.85
CA GLU A 263 -16.62 3.19 -1.14
C GLU A 263 -16.00 2.33 0.00
N LEU A 264 -14.82 1.74 -0.20
CA LEU A 264 -14.08 1.03 0.87
C LEU A 264 -13.76 1.98 2.03
N GLN A 265 -13.31 3.20 1.74
CA GLN A 265 -13.08 4.22 2.77
C GLN A 265 -14.37 4.53 3.55
N ARG A 266 -15.50 4.67 2.87
CA ARG A 266 -16.82 4.88 3.51
C ARG A 266 -17.25 3.70 4.39
N LEU A 267 -16.74 2.49 4.12
CA LEU A 267 -16.92 1.29 4.95
C LEU A 267 -15.91 1.19 6.09
N GLY A 268 -15.05 2.19 6.28
CA GLY A 268 -14.10 2.26 7.39
C GLY A 268 -12.75 1.59 7.11
N VAL A 269 -12.39 1.34 5.87
CA VAL A 269 -11.04 0.91 5.47
C VAL A 269 -10.15 2.13 5.33
N GLN A 270 -9.01 2.15 5.99
CA GLN A 270 -7.98 3.18 5.77
C GLN A 270 -7.11 2.78 4.58
N ILE A 271 -6.88 3.70 3.63
CA ILE A 271 -6.22 3.38 2.36
C ILE A 271 -4.99 4.27 2.18
N PHE A 272 -3.92 3.64 1.75
CA PHE A 272 -2.66 4.26 1.36
C PHE A 272 -2.32 3.83 -0.06
N LEU A 273 -2.18 4.77 -0.98
CA LEU A 273 -1.78 4.46 -2.33
C LEU A 273 -0.70 5.42 -2.83
N THR A 274 0.19 4.92 -3.68
CA THR A 274 1.11 5.73 -4.46
C THR A 274 0.59 5.81 -5.88
N THR A 275 0.83 6.91 -6.57
CA THR A 275 0.49 7.02 -7.99
C THR A 275 1.41 7.98 -8.72
N HIS A 276 1.59 7.72 -10.01
CA HIS A 276 2.21 8.59 -11.00
C HIS A 276 1.22 8.98 -12.11
N ASP A 277 -0.05 8.63 -11.94
CA ASP A 277 -1.06 8.73 -12.99
C ASP A 277 -2.01 9.90 -12.77
N TYR A 278 -2.13 10.75 -13.82
CA TYR A 278 -3.03 11.90 -13.83
C TYR A 278 -4.49 11.48 -13.71
N VAL A 279 -4.88 10.38 -14.39
CA VAL A 279 -6.30 9.96 -14.43
C VAL A 279 -6.77 9.53 -13.05
N ILE A 280 -5.93 8.79 -12.29
CA ILE A 280 -6.26 8.42 -10.91
C ILE A 280 -6.47 9.65 -10.03
N LEU A 281 -5.56 10.64 -10.10
CA LEU A 281 -5.71 11.87 -9.31
C LEU A 281 -6.97 12.62 -9.68
N LYS A 282 -7.25 12.73 -10.98
CA LYS A 282 -8.44 13.43 -11.47
C LYS A 282 -9.73 12.69 -11.16
N GLU A 283 -9.72 11.37 -11.15
CA GLU A 283 -10.87 10.57 -10.75
C GLU A 283 -11.17 10.72 -9.24
N PHE A 284 -10.16 10.86 -8.38
CA PHE A 284 -10.40 11.21 -6.98
C PHE A 284 -11.07 12.58 -6.84
N ASP A 285 -10.60 13.61 -7.56
CA ASP A 285 -11.20 14.95 -7.57
C ASP A 285 -12.68 14.92 -8.03
N LEU A 286 -12.96 14.15 -9.10
CA LEU A 286 -14.31 14.10 -9.69
C LEU A 286 -15.31 13.27 -8.88
N GLN A 287 -14.88 12.22 -8.17
CA GLN A 287 -15.76 11.29 -7.49
C GLN A 287 -15.88 11.54 -5.99
N ALA A 288 -14.90 12.24 -5.38
CA ALA A 288 -14.91 12.55 -3.96
C ALA A 288 -16.10 13.44 -3.59
N LYS A 289 -16.70 13.15 -2.45
CA LYS A 289 -17.73 13.99 -1.83
C LYS A 289 -17.11 14.77 -0.67
N LYS A 290 -17.78 15.81 -0.24
CA LYS A 290 -17.31 16.70 0.85
C LYS A 290 -17.00 15.97 2.16
N ASP A 291 -17.67 14.86 2.43
CA ASP A 291 -17.50 14.07 3.65
C ASP A 291 -16.47 12.94 3.51
N ASP A 292 -15.90 12.74 2.33
CA ASP A 292 -14.83 11.76 2.14
C ASP A 292 -13.51 12.29 2.69
N ASN A 293 -12.81 11.44 3.45
CA ASN A 293 -11.55 11.80 4.09
C ASN A 293 -10.37 11.45 3.17
N ILE A 294 -10.09 12.28 2.16
CA ILE A 294 -8.98 12.10 1.23
C ILE A 294 -7.89 13.13 1.53
N LEU A 295 -6.64 12.69 1.62
CA LEU A 295 -5.47 13.54 1.81
C LEU A 295 -4.42 13.20 0.76
N PHE A 296 -3.97 14.19 0.04
CA PHE A 296 -2.88 14.09 -0.94
C PHE A 296 -1.57 14.50 -0.28
N HIS A 297 -0.53 13.71 -0.51
CA HIS A 297 0.82 13.92 0.01
C HIS A 297 1.78 14.04 -1.17
N SER A 298 2.24 15.25 -1.45
CA SER A 298 3.28 15.48 -2.46
C SER A 298 4.66 15.36 -1.83
N LEU A 299 5.44 14.36 -2.28
CA LEU A 299 6.84 14.18 -1.90
C LEU A 299 7.74 14.78 -2.97
N TYR A 300 8.63 15.65 -2.56
CA TYR A 300 9.54 16.36 -3.47
C TYR A 300 10.94 16.51 -2.86
N ARG A 301 11.92 16.76 -3.72
CA ARG A 301 13.27 17.10 -3.29
C ARG A 301 13.41 18.61 -3.21
N THR A 302 13.93 19.09 -2.09
CA THR A 302 14.28 20.51 -1.95
C THR A 302 15.45 20.85 -2.87
N GLN A 303 15.40 22.02 -3.52
CA GLN A 303 16.46 22.45 -4.43
C GLN A 303 17.79 22.70 -3.71
N ASP A 304 17.75 23.22 -2.49
CA ASP A 304 18.93 23.63 -1.73
C ASP A 304 19.70 22.43 -1.15
N THR A 305 19.01 21.48 -0.55
CA THR A 305 19.63 20.36 0.18
C THR A 305 19.52 19.01 -0.53
N GLY A 306 18.61 18.88 -1.50
CA GLY A 306 18.24 17.63 -2.14
C GLY A 306 17.49 16.66 -1.20
N GLU A 307 17.10 17.12 -0.02
CA GLU A 307 16.34 16.31 0.94
C GLU A 307 14.89 16.16 0.51
N ILE A 308 14.27 15.09 1.00
CA ILE A 308 12.88 14.79 0.67
C ILE A 308 11.98 15.43 1.73
N GLU A 309 11.05 16.23 1.27
CA GLU A 309 9.99 16.83 2.07
C GLU A 309 8.61 16.39 1.59
N VAL A 310 7.58 16.69 2.39
CA VAL A 310 6.19 16.36 2.09
C VAL A 310 5.31 17.58 2.32
N ALA A 311 4.49 17.91 1.33
CA ALA A 311 3.37 18.84 1.44
C ALA A 311 2.06 18.05 1.39
N SER A 312 1.12 18.34 2.28
CA SER A 312 -0.15 17.60 2.36
C SER A 312 -1.34 18.55 2.24
N THR A 313 -2.34 18.15 1.46
CA THR A 313 -3.57 18.92 1.24
C THR A 313 -4.76 17.98 1.02
N ASP A 314 -5.96 18.41 1.39
CA ASP A 314 -7.23 17.74 1.09
C ASP A 314 -7.87 18.22 -0.22
N ASP A 315 -7.26 19.21 -0.88
CA ASP A 315 -7.73 19.81 -2.13
C ASP A 315 -6.79 19.41 -3.27
N TYR A 316 -7.31 18.68 -4.27
CA TYR A 316 -6.55 18.27 -5.45
C TYR A 316 -5.86 19.48 -6.14
N LEU A 317 -6.55 20.62 -6.25
CA LEU A 317 -6.02 21.81 -6.91
C LEU A 317 -4.88 22.51 -6.14
N LYS A 318 -4.67 22.09 -4.88
CA LYS A 318 -3.60 22.64 -4.01
C LYS A 318 -2.42 21.67 -3.82
N ILE A 319 -2.39 20.56 -4.55
CA ILE A 319 -1.22 19.67 -4.54
C ILE A 319 -0.04 20.45 -5.11
N SER A 320 0.98 20.71 -4.28
CA SER A 320 2.17 21.48 -4.71
C SER A 320 3.40 20.98 -3.93
N PRO A 321 4.52 20.71 -4.64
CA PRO A 321 4.63 20.62 -6.10
C PRO A 321 3.86 19.40 -6.66
N ASN A 322 3.42 19.48 -7.94
CA ASN A 322 2.71 18.40 -8.61
C ASN A 322 3.29 18.14 -10.01
N ALA A 323 4.36 17.35 -10.06
CA ALA A 323 5.04 17.03 -11.31
C ALA A 323 4.14 16.32 -12.35
N ILE A 324 3.03 15.71 -11.91
CA ILE A 324 2.06 15.05 -12.79
C ILE A 324 1.27 16.10 -13.55
N ASP A 325 0.64 17.05 -12.85
CA ASP A 325 -0.13 18.14 -13.47
C ASP A 325 0.75 19.06 -14.32
N ASP A 326 1.95 19.38 -13.82
CA ASP A 326 2.93 20.20 -14.56
C ASP A 326 3.26 19.56 -15.91
N THR A 327 3.47 18.23 -15.94
CA THR A 327 3.75 17.50 -17.18
C THR A 327 2.56 17.53 -18.14
N PHE A 328 1.33 17.32 -17.64
CA PHE A 328 0.13 17.39 -18.48
C PHE A 328 -0.13 18.80 -19.00
N GLY A 329 0.08 19.83 -18.19
CA GLY A 329 -0.01 21.24 -18.60
C GLY A 329 0.98 21.58 -19.72
N ASP A 330 2.23 21.10 -19.62
CA ASP A 330 3.24 21.25 -20.66
C ASP A 330 2.83 20.54 -21.97
N LEU A 331 2.30 19.31 -21.88
CA LEU A 331 1.82 18.58 -23.05
C LEU A 331 0.71 19.34 -23.79
N VAL A 332 -0.28 19.84 -23.08
CA VAL A 332 -1.38 20.64 -23.66
C VAL A 332 -0.84 21.93 -24.30
N THR A 333 0.09 22.62 -23.63
CA THR A 333 0.72 23.85 -24.16
C THR A 333 1.44 23.56 -25.47
N ARG A 334 2.23 22.49 -25.55
CA ARG A 334 2.93 22.08 -26.77
C ARG A 334 1.98 21.67 -27.89
N GLU A 335 0.86 21.04 -27.56
CA GLU A 335 -0.17 20.68 -28.55
C GLU A 335 -0.80 21.94 -29.17
N ILE A 336 -1.16 22.92 -28.34
CA ILE A 336 -1.70 24.23 -28.80
C ILE A 336 -0.69 24.98 -29.68
N GLN A 337 0.59 24.97 -29.32
CA GLN A 337 1.64 25.61 -30.10
C GLN A 337 1.93 24.96 -31.47
N LYS A 338 1.55 23.66 -31.59
CA LYS A 338 1.73 22.91 -32.83
C LYS A 338 0.57 23.06 -33.82
N ALA A 339 -0.61 23.44 -33.32
CA ALA A 339 -1.82 23.64 -34.12
C ALA A 339 -1.80 25.00 -34.82
#